data_7817991173e1a768a263b7879b8cb5e0
#
_entry.id   7817991173e1a768a263b7879b8cb5e0
#
_cell.length_a   1.000
_cell.length_b   1.000
_cell.length_c   1.000
_cell.angle_alpha   90.00
_cell.angle_beta   90.00
_cell.angle_gamma   90.00
#
_symmetry.space_group_name_H-M   'P 1'
#
loop_
_entity.id
_entity.type
_entity.pdbx_description
1 polymer ?
#
loop_
_entity_poly.entity_id
_entity_poly.type
_entity_poly.pdbx_seq_one_letter_code
_entity_poly.pdbx_strand_id
1 'polypeptide(L)'
;MPDASLSVMEGRWGLIPDMGGTLALREITGRDHAMWLTMSAQVFDGNHALELGLATALSDEPASGAMAMANELADRSPDTVAAAKRLYRKSWTSRAGTVLARETGYQIRILSGRNQRIAVGRQMGSERRYKTRSRW
;
A
#
# COMPACT_ATOMS: atom_id res chain seq x y z
N MET A 1 10.25 5.79 -11.90
CA MET A 1 11.61 6.01 -12.43
C MET A 1 12.32 6.99 -11.51
N PRO A 2 13.65 6.83 -11.29
CA PRO A 2 14.43 7.78 -10.47
C PRO A 2 14.36 9.22 -10.98
N ASP A 3 14.33 9.40 -12.29
CA ASP A 3 14.28 10.68 -13.01
C ASP A 3 12.85 11.19 -13.30
N ALA A 4 11.83 10.56 -12.74
CA ALA A 4 10.45 11.01 -12.90
C ALA A 4 10.28 12.43 -12.35
N SER A 5 9.51 13.26 -13.05
CA SER A 5 9.27 14.65 -12.67
C SER A 5 7.90 14.76 -11.99
N LEU A 6 7.90 15.16 -10.72
CA LEU A 6 6.68 15.26 -9.89
C LEU A 6 6.54 16.67 -9.31
N SER A 7 5.33 17.11 -9.08
CA SER A 7 5.03 18.38 -8.40
C SER A 7 3.59 18.40 -7.86
N VAL A 8 3.37 19.07 -6.75
CA VAL A 8 2.04 19.56 -6.31
C VAL A 8 1.89 20.96 -6.88
N MET A 9 1.35 21.05 -8.10
CA MET A 9 1.53 22.22 -8.96
C MET A 9 0.54 23.36 -8.74
N GLU A 10 -0.51 23.14 -7.97
CA GLU A 10 -1.62 24.09 -7.76
C GLU A 10 -1.14 25.45 -7.26
N GLY A 11 -0.11 25.48 -6.40
CA GLY A 11 0.47 26.71 -5.87
C GLY A 11 1.03 27.65 -6.95
N ARG A 12 1.48 27.14 -8.10
CA ARG A 12 1.91 27.97 -9.24
C ARG A 12 0.77 28.76 -9.88
N TRP A 13 -0.45 28.26 -9.73
CA TRP A 13 -1.65 28.85 -10.31
C TRP A 13 -2.47 29.65 -9.27
N GLY A 14 -1.91 29.84 -8.05
CA GLY A 14 -2.62 30.50 -6.97
C GLY A 14 -3.77 29.69 -6.39
N LEU A 15 -3.69 28.36 -6.54
CA LEU A 15 -4.70 27.40 -6.07
C LEU A 15 -4.14 26.57 -4.89
N ILE A 16 -5.01 25.87 -4.23
CA ILE A 16 -4.68 24.88 -3.22
C ILE A 16 -5.04 23.47 -3.77
N PRO A 17 -4.44 22.38 -3.25
CA PRO A 17 -4.81 21.03 -3.65
C PRO A 17 -6.30 20.77 -3.45
N ASP A 18 -6.96 20.24 -4.47
CA ASP A 18 -8.35 19.85 -4.47
C ASP A 18 -8.51 18.33 -4.70
N MET A 19 -9.70 17.85 -5.00
CA MET A 19 -10.02 16.44 -5.31
C MET A 19 -9.46 15.43 -4.28
N GLY A 20 -9.25 15.87 -3.04
CA GLY A 20 -8.70 15.04 -1.97
C GLY A 20 -7.17 15.00 -1.89
N GLY A 21 -6.44 15.86 -2.61
CA GLY A 21 -4.98 15.91 -2.62
C GLY A 21 -4.40 16.11 -1.20
N THR A 22 -4.97 17.00 -0.39
CA THR A 22 -4.57 17.18 1.02
C THR A 22 -4.77 15.91 1.85
N LEU A 23 -5.86 15.17 1.63
CA LEU A 23 -6.10 13.90 2.32
C LEU A 23 -5.06 12.85 1.91
N ALA A 24 -4.76 12.74 0.61
CA ALA A 24 -3.76 11.81 0.11
C ALA A 24 -2.37 12.10 0.69
N LEU A 25 -1.92 13.34 0.63
CA LEU A 25 -0.62 13.74 1.19
C LEU A 25 -0.52 13.48 2.70
N ARG A 26 -1.58 13.77 3.47
CA ARG A 26 -1.64 13.49 4.91
C ARG A 26 -1.42 12.02 5.26
N GLU A 27 -1.89 11.11 4.41
CA GLU A 27 -1.78 9.66 4.63
C GLU A 27 -0.40 9.10 4.26
N ILE A 28 0.39 9.84 3.49
CA ILE A 28 1.60 9.32 2.83
C ILE A 28 2.88 9.96 3.39
N THR A 29 2.87 11.27 3.69
CA THR A 29 4.08 12.00 4.09
C THR A 29 3.86 12.86 5.33
N GLY A 30 4.94 13.38 5.91
CA GLY A 30 4.90 14.30 7.04
C GLY A 30 4.21 15.63 6.69
N ARG A 31 3.56 16.25 7.68
CA ARG A 31 2.80 17.48 7.48
C ARG A 31 3.65 18.63 6.94
N ASP A 32 4.88 18.78 7.41
CA ASP A 32 5.83 19.79 6.96
C ASP A 32 6.20 19.60 5.50
N HIS A 33 6.49 18.36 5.08
CA HIS A 33 6.76 18.02 3.68
C HIS A 33 5.53 18.28 2.79
N ALA A 34 4.33 17.86 3.23
CA ALA A 34 3.10 18.12 2.50
C ALA A 34 2.87 19.62 2.29
N MET A 35 3.07 20.45 3.36
CA MET A 35 2.96 21.90 3.29
C MET A 35 4.01 22.51 2.37
N TRP A 36 5.27 22.08 2.48
CA TRP A 36 6.37 22.58 1.65
C TRP A 36 6.11 22.30 0.17
N LEU A 37 5.80 21.05 -0.20
CA LEU A 37 5.50 20.67 -1.58
C LEU A 37 4.32 21.47 -2.16
N THR A 38 3.27 21.66 -1.35
CA THR A 38 2.08 22.41 -1.76
C THR A 38 2.38 23.90 -1.97
N MET A 39 3.07 24.54 -1.00
CA MET A 39 3.31 25.98 -1.03
C MET A 39 4.39 26.38 -2.04
N SER A 40 5.45 25.57 -2.15
CA SER A 40 6.55 25.85 -3.08
C SER A 40 6.19 25.49 -4.53
N ALA A 41 5.29 24.52 -4.72
CA ALA A 41 4.99 23.93 -6.01
C ALA A 41 6.25 23.54 -6.80
N GLN A 42 7.32 23.15 -6.05
CA GLN A 42 8.59 22.74 -6.65
C GLN A 42 8.43 21.44 -7.44
N VAL A 43 9.26 21.29 -8.45
CA VAL A 43 9.43 20.03 -9.16
C VAL A 43 10.51 19.23 -8.44
N PHE A 44 10.29 17.95 -8.24
CA PHE A 44 11.24 17.02 -7.62
C PHE A 44 11.24 15.69 -8.37
N ASP A 45 12.28 14.91 -8.17
CA ASP A 45 12.48 13.64 -8.87
C ASP A 45 11.92 12.42 -8.11
N GLY A 46 12.05 11.25 -8.72
CA GLY A 46 11.60 9.99 -8.13
C GLY A 46 12.38 9.61 -6.87
N ASN A 47 13.67 9.96 -6.76
CA ASN A 47 14.47 9.68 -5.58
C ASN A 47 13.93 10.46 -4.38
N HIS A 48 13.66 11.74 -4.57
CA HIS A 48 13.07 12.56 -3.52
C HIS A 48 11.64 12.11 -3.16
N ALA A 49 10.87 11.65 -4.16
CA ALA A 49 9.56 11.05 -3.90
C ALA A 49 9.65 9.79 -3.00
N LEU A 50 10.69 8.97 -3.20
CA LEU A 50 10.94 7.80 -2.35
C LEU A 50 11.32 8.22 -0.92
N GLU A 51 12.20 9.20 -0.75
CA GLU A 51 12.60 9.74 0.56
C GLU A 51 11.41 10.28 1.35
N LEU A 52 10.49 10.94 0.67
CA LEU A 52 9.27 11.51 1.25
C LEU A 52 8.14 10.48 1.49
N GLY A 53 8.31 9.23 1.09
CA GLY A 53 7.29 8.19 1.18
C GLY A 53 6.19 8.27 0.11
N LEU A 54 6.32 9.16 -0.88
CA LEU A 54 5.39 9.29 -2.00
C LEU A 54 5.52 8.14 -3.01
N ALA A 55 6.67 7.49 -3.04
CA ALA A 55 6.91 6.27 -3.81
C ALA A 55 7.32 5.13 -2.88
N THR A 56 6.86 3.91 -3.15
CA THR A 56 7.23 2.71 -2.38
C THR A 56 8.55 2.11 -2.84
N ALA A 57 8.85 2.21 -4.14
CA ALA A 57 10.07 1.72 -4.77
C ALA A 57 10.32 2.48 -6.07
N LEU A 58 11.56 2.43 -6.54
CA LEU A 58 11.97 2.96 -7.84
C LEU A 58 12.38 1.81 -8.77
N SER A 59 12.21 2.05 -10.07
CA SER A 59 12.63 1.12 -11.12
C SER A 59 12.84 1.91 -12.40
N ASP A 60 13.87 1.56 -13.17
CA ASP A 60 14.07 2.10 -14.52
C ASP A 60 12.99 1.60 -15.49
N GLU A 61 12.43 0.42 -15.19
CA GLU A 61 11.31 -0.19 -15.91
C GLU A 61 10.10 -0.36 -14.96
N PRO A 62 9.31 0.69 -14.67
CA PRO A 62 8.26 0.66 -13.63
C PRO A 62 7.19 -0.41 -13.84
N ALA A 63 6.82 -0.68 -15.10
CA ALA A 63 5.83 -1.71 -15.42
C ALA A 63 6.34 -3.11 -15.05
N SER A 64 7.61 -3.40 -15.37
CA SER A 64 8.26 -4.67 -15.03
C SER A 64 8.45 -4.79 -13.52
N GLY A 65 8.87 -3.72 -12.83
CA GLY A 65 9.00 -3.67 -11.39
C GLY A 65 7.66 -3.91 -10.67
N ALA A 66 6.60 -3.26 -11.12
CA ALA A 66 5.26 -3.47 -10.58
C ALA A 66 4.75 -4.90 -10.81
N MET A 67 5.03 -5.48 -11.97
CA MET A 67 4.67 -6.87 -12.28
C MET A 67 5.44 -7.86 -11.39
N ALA A 68 6.72 -7.62 -11.14
CA ALA A 68 7.53 -8.44 -10.23
C ALA A 68 6.94 -8.42 -8.80
N MET A 69 6.61 -7.24 -8.28
CA MET A 69 5.94 -7.09 -6.97
C MET A 69 4.57 -7.79 -6.95
N ALA A 70 3.79 -7.66 -8.02
CA ALA A 70 2.49 -8.33 -8.12
C ALA A 70 2.62 -9.86 -8.11
N ASN A 71 3.61 -10.40 -8.80
CA ASN A 71 3.91 -11.84 -8.82
C ASN A 71 4.36 -12.34 -7.43
N GLU A 72 5.20 -11.57 -6.73
CA GLU A 72 5.58 -11.90 -5.35
C GLU A 72 4.36 -11.97 -4.42
N LEU A 73 3.44 -11.02 -4.53
CA LEU A 73 2.19 -11.05 -3.77
C LEU A 73 1.28 -12.21 -4.17
N ALA A 74 1.26 -12.58 -5.47
CA ALA A 74 0.49 -13.71 -5.97
C ALA A 74 0.99 -15.06 -5.44
N ASP A 75 2.25 -15.15 -5.05
CA ASP A 75 2.83 -16.34 -4.40
C ASP A 75 2.46 -16.47 -2.92
N ARG A 76 1.80 -15.49 -2.34
CA ARG A 76 1.28 -15.54 -0.97
C ARG A 76 -0.14 -16.12 -0.93
N SER A 77 -0.59 -16.49 0.26
CA SER A 77 -1.97 -16.94 0.46
C SER A 77 -2.97 -15.86 -0.01
N PRO A 78 -3.88 -16.18 -0.95
CA PRO A 78 -4.84 -15.21 -1.46
C PRO A 78 -5.82 -14.72 -0.39
N ASP A 79 -6.08 -15.54 0.64
CA ASP A 79 -6.91 -15.12 1.78
C ASP A 79 -6.17 -14.08 2.63
N THR A 80 -4.87 -14.29 2.89
CA THR A 80 -4.04 -13.36 3.66
C THR A 80 -3.90 -12.02 2.95
N VAL A 81 -3.56 -12.01 1.67
CA VAL A 81 -3.40 -10.78 0.87
C VAL A 81 -4.72 -9.99 0.84
N ALA A 82 -5.84 -10.68 0.60
CA ALA A 82 -7.14 -10.02 0.57
C ALA A 82 -7.58 -9.48 1.94
N ALA A 83 -7.30 -10.23 3.01
CA ALA A 83 -7.62 -9.79 4.38
C ALA A 83 -6.78 -8.58 4.78
N ALA A 84 -5.47 -8.62 4.55
CA ALA A 84 -4.57 -7.50 4.84
C ALA A 84 -5.01 -6.23 4.10
N LYS A 85 -5.22 -6.31 2.79
CA LYS A 85 -5.70 -5.17 2.00
C LYS A 85 -7.02 -4.60 2.53
N ARG A 86 -7.95 -5.46 2.91
CA ARG A 86 -9.25 -5.04 3.47
C ARG A 86 -9.11 -4.44 4.86
N LEU A 87 -8.25 -5.03 5.71
CA LEU A 87 -7.98 -4.55 7.05
C LEU A 87 -7.41 -3.13 7.02
N TYR A 88 -6.33 -2.90 6.28
CA TYR A 88 -5.73 -1.57 6.16
C TYR A 88 -6.69 -0.53 5.57
N ARG A 89 -7.38 -0.85 4.48
CA ARG A 89 -8.36 0.07 3.87
C ARG A 89 -9.50 0.47 4.79
N LYS A 90 -9.94 -0.42 5.69
CA LYS A 90 -11.07 -0.17 6.60
C LYS A 90 -10.67 0.38 7.96
N SER A 91 -9.40 0.26 8.31
CA SER A 91 -8.94 0.50 9.68
C SER A 91 -8.00 1.69 9.80
N TRP A 92 -7.47 2.23 8.69
CA TRP A 92 -6.42 3.24 8.69
C TRP A 92 -6.73 4.45 9.57
N THR A 93 -7.97 4.92 9.54
CA THR A 93 -8.46 6.05 10.35
C THR A 93 -9.37 5.64 11.51
N SER A 94 -9.45 4.35 11.81
CA SER A 94 -10.32 3.83 12.85
C SER A 94 -9.68 3.94 14.24
N ARG A 95 -10.50 3.95 15.29
CA ARG A 95 -10.03 3.87 16.68
C ARG A 95 -9.39 2.51 16.95
N ALA A 96 -8.39 2.46 17.83
CA ALA A 96 -7.62 1.25 18.14
C ALA A 96 -8.49 0.02 18.47
N GLY A 97 -9.52 0.17 19.30
CA GLY A 97 -10.42 -0.95 19.62
C GLY A 97 -11.13 -1.55 18.38
N THR A 98 -11.50 -0.71 17.41
CA THR A 98 -12.11 -1.17 16.15
C THR A 98 -11.09 -1.91 15.28
N VAL A 99 -9.84 -1.42 15.25
CA VAL A 99 -8.73 -2.07 14.52
C VAL A 99 -8.50 -3.46 15.09
N LEU A 100 -8.28 -3.56 16.40
CA LEU A 100 -8.04 -4.83 17.11
C LEU A 100 -9.18 -5.85 16.92
N ALA A 101 -10.43 -5.40 17.00
CA ALA A 101 -11.58 -6.26 16.76
C ALA A 101 -11.61 -6.81 15.32
N ARG A 102 -11.26 -5.98 14.32
CA ARG A 102 -11.18 -6.41 12.92
C ARG A 102 -10.01 -7.37 12.69
N GLU A 103 -8.85 -7.08 13.26
CA GLU A 103 -7.67 -7.97 13.21
C GLU A 103 -8.04 -9.35 13.74
N THR A 104 -8.61 -9.42 14.95
CA THR A 104 -9.06 -10.67 15.56
C THR A 104 -10.06 -11.40 14.67
N GLY A 105 -11.06 -10.70 14.15
CA GLY A 105 -12.08 -11.28 13.29
C GLY A 105 -11.53 -11.85 11.98
N TYR A 106 -10.60 -11.15 11.31
CA TYR A 106 -9.93 -11.65 10.11
C TYR A 106 -8.98 -12.78 10.44
N GLN A 107 -8.23 -12.68 11.54
CA GLN A 107 -7.28 -13.71 11.95
C GLN A 107 -7.97 -15.06 12.22
N ILE A 108 -9.08 -15.06 12.95
CA ILE A 108 -9.87 -16.28 13.21
C ILE A 108 -10.32 -16.93 11.90
N ARG A 109 -10.82 -16.13 10.94
CA ARG A 109 -11.24 -16.63 9.63
C ARG A 109 -10.09 -17.21 8.81
N ILE A 110 -8.92 -16.58 8.86
CA ILE A 110 -7.72 -17.08 8.17
C ILE A 110 -7.26 -18.39 8.81
N LEU A 111 -7.16 -18.46 10.13
CA LEU A 111 -6.70 -19.65 10.87
C LEU A 111 -7.56 -20.88 10.61
N SER A 112 -8.86 -20.70 10.43
CA SER A 112 -9.79 -21.79 10.07
C SER A 112 -9.72 -22.16 8.59
N GLY A 113 -9.01 -21.37 7.76
CA GLY A 113 -9.00 -21.49 6.32
C GLY A 113 -8.08 -22.59 5.78
N ARG A 114 -8.41 -23.08 4.56
CA ARG A 114 -7.58 -24.08 3.86
C ARG A 114 -6.24 -23.50 3.40
N ASN A 115 -6.23 -22.26 2.96
CA ASN A 115 -5.04 -21.61 2.43
C ASN A 115 -4.00 -21.31 3.53
N GLN A 116 -4.42 -21.12 4.78
CA GLN A 116 -3.50 -21.00 5.91
C GLN A 116 -2.70 -22.30 6.11
N ARG A 117 -3.37 -23.47 6.10
CA ARG A 117 -2.71 -24.77 6.22
C ARG A 117 -1.76 -25.05 5.05
N ILE A 118 -2.14 -24.62 3.83
CA ILE A 118 -1.24 -24.70 2.68
C ILE A 118 -0.03 -23.80 2.86
N ALA A 119 -0.22 -22.56 3.38
CA ALA A 119 0.86 -21.63 3.63
C ALA A 119 1.88 -22.21 4.63
N VAL A 120 1.42 -22.79 5.73
CA VAL A 120 2.29 -23.48 6.71
C VAL A 120 3.03 -24.64 6.04
N GLY A 121 2.32 -25.48 5.28
CA GLY A 121 2.96 -26.60 4.55
C GLY A 121 4.03 -26.12 3.58
N ARG A 122 3.80 -25.02 2.86
CA ARG A 122 4.80 -24.44 1.94
C ARG A 122 6.06 -23.96 2.67
N GLN A 123 5.94 -23.40 3.86
CA GLN A 123 7.09 -23.05 4.71
C GLN A 123 7.89 -24.29 5.16
N MET A 124 7.26 -25.48 5.16
CA MET A 124 7.88 -26.77 5.48
C MET A 124 8.30 -27.56 4.21
N GLY A 125 8.35 -26.90 3.04
CA GLY A 125 8.81 -27.51 1.79
C GLY A 125 7.72 -28.14 0.92
N SER A 126 6.43 -27.97 1.24
CA SER A 126 5.36 -28.47 0.38
C SER A 126 5.14 -27.57 -0.84
N GLU A 127 4.98 -28.17 -2.04
CA GLU A 127 4.71 -27.45 -3.28
C GLU A 127 3.19 -27.28 -3.57
N ARG A 128 2.33 -27.50 -2.58
CA ARG A 128 0.88 -27.36 -2.77
C ARG A 128 0.49 -25.97 -3.24
N ARG A 129 -0.36 -25.92 -4.26
CA ARG A 129 -0.93 -24.67 -4.77
C ARG A 129 -2.06 -24.19 -3.86
N TYR A 130 -2.15 -22.87 -3.66
CA TYR A 130 -3.28 -22.27 -2.96
C TYR A 130 -4.61 -22.56 -3.68
N LYS A 131 -5.66 -22.65 -2.89
CA LYS A 131 -7.03 -22.72 -3.39
C LYS A 131 -7.54 -21.32 -3.68
N THR A 132 -8.63 -21.22 -4.44
CA THR A 132 -9.34 -19.97 -4.69
C THR A 132 -9.63 -19.26 -3.36
N ARG A 133 -9.53 -17.93 -3.37
CA ARG A 133 -9.79 -17.07 -2.22
C ARG A 133 -11.16 -17.36 -1.61
N SER A 134 -11.22 -17.46 -0.28
CA SER A 134 -12.46 -17.58 0.47
C SER A 134 -13.34 -16.33 0.30
N ARG A 135 -14.64 -16.53 0.21
CA ARG A 135 -15.63 -15.44 0.13
C ARG A 135 -16.07 -15.06 1.56
N TRP A 136 -15.51 -14.00 2.09
CA TRP A 136 -15.88 -13.41 3.38
C TRP A 136 -15.45 -11.93 3.48
#